data_e52201bd936e443e3a8d4e48c238d1f4
#
_entry.id   e52201bd936e443e3a8d4e48c238d1f4
#
_cell.length_a   1.000
_cell.length_b   1.000
_cell.length_c   1.000
_cell.angle_alpha   90.00
_cell.angle_beta   90.00
_cell.angle_gamma   90.00
#
_symmetry.space_group_name_H-M   'P 1'
#
loop_
_entity.id
_entity.type
_entity.pdbx_description
1 polymer ?
#
loop_
_entity_poly.entity_id
_entity_poly.type
_entity_poly.pdbx_seq_one_letter_code
_entity_poly.pdbx_strand_id
1 'polypeptide(L)'
;MGSKLYTRGERIFKWVSLVLLLVICVATLAPFVLILASSLTDETTLITYGYSFWPQKFSMDSYLYMWNQRKQIGRSYLTSLGITAVGTVVSLLFTTMLAYPMSRKDFKYSNQLSFFVFFTMLFNGGIVSSYIMWTQFFHIKNTYFALLLPNLLMNAMNIMLVRNYYKNSIPFE
;
A
#
# COMPACT_ATOMS: atom_id res chain seq x y z
N MET A 1 18.60 16.95 33.41
CA MET A 1 17.34 16.66 32.70
C MET A 1 16.22 17.41 33.38
N GLY A 2 15.83 18.59 32.86
CA GLY A 2 14.84 19.45 33.47
C GLY A 2 13.43 18.87 33.37
N SER A 3 12.76 18.65 34.47
CA SER A 3 11.32 18.35 34.54
C SER A 3 10.57 19.55 33.97
N LYS A 4 10.09 19.46 32.74
CA LYS A 4 9.17 20.45 32.18
C LYS A 4 7.90 20.46 33.06
N LEU A 5 7.73 21.49 33.87
CA LEU A 5 6.49 21.73 34.61
C LEU A 5 5.39 22.05 33.62
N TYR A 6 4.61 21.03 33.24
CA TYR A 6 3.47 21.21 32.36
C TYR A 6 2.42 22.11 33.01
N THR A 7 2.00 23.14 32.28
CA THR A 7 0.86 23.98 32.64
C THR A 7 -0.41 23.12 32.72
N ARG A 8 -1.39 23.48 33.54
CA ARG A 8 -2.66 22.71 33.65
C ARG A 8 -3.32 22.46 32.33
N GLY A 9 -3.29 23.43 31.40
CA GLY A 9 -3.81 23.28 30.02
C GLY A 9 -3.06 22.23 29.22
N GLU A 10 -1.73 22.23 29.29
CA GLU A 10 -0.91 21.23 28.58
C GLU A 10 -1.14 19.79 29.06
N ARG A 11 -1.41 19.66 30.38
CA ARG A 11 -1.72 18.37 31.00
C ARG A 11 -3.09 17.85 30.52
N ILE A 12 -4.10 18.71 30.50
CA ILE A 12 -5.44 18.38 30.00
C ILE A 12 -5.35 17.98 28.50
N PHE A 13 -4.66 18.78 27.67
CA PHE A 13 -4.47 18.49 26.27
C PHE A 13 -3.78 17.14 26.06
N LYS A 14 -2.74 16.84 26.83
CA LYS A 14 -2.04 15.55 26.77
C LYS A 14 -2.96 14.37 27.09
N TRP A 15 -3.79 14.49 28.14
CA TRP A 15 -4.73 13.42 28.50
C TRP A 15 -5.84 13.24 27.45
N VAL A 16 -6.40 14.33 26.95
CA VAL A 16 -7.41 14.29 25.88
C VAL A 16 -6.82 13.65 24.62
N SER A 17 -5.63 14.07 24.20
CA SER A 17 -4.95 13.48 23.05
C SER A 17 -4.64 11.99 23.25
N LEU A 18 -4.22 11.60 24.45
CA LEU A 18 -3.92 10.21 24.78
C LEU A 18 -5.18 9.34 24.70
N VAL A 19 -6.29 9.80 25.28
CA VAL A 19 -7.58 9.09 25.24
C VAL A 19 -8.07 8.97 23.80
N LEU A 20 -8.01 10.05 23.03
CA LEU A 20 -8.42 10.05 21.63
C LEU A 20 -7.58 9.09 20.79
N LEU A 21 -6.27 9.10 20.96
CA LEU A 21 -5.37 8.16 20.27
C LEU A 21 -5.63 6.71 20.69
N LEU A 22 -5.93 6.47 21.98
CA LEU A 22 -6.25 5.13 22.46
C LEU A 22 -7.56 4.61 21.84
N VAL A 23 -8.59 5.46 21.76
CA VAL A 23 -9.87 5.11 21.11
C VAL A 23 -9.65 4.78 19.63
N ILE A 24 -8.88 5.60 18.92
CA ILE A 24 -8.55 5.32 17.50
C ILE A 24 -7.76 4.00 17.39
N CYS A 25 -6.79 3.77 18.27
CA CYS A 25 -6.00 2.53 18.28
C CYS A 25 -6.89 1.29 18.49
N VAL A 26 -7.80 1.34 19.47
CA VAL A 26 -8.76 0.24 19.73
C VAL A 26 -9.67 0.04 18.52
N ALA A 27 -10.19 1.12 17.94
CA ALA A 27 -11.06 1.04 16.77
C ALA A 27 -10.33 0.43 15.54
N THR A 28 -9.05 0.75 15.35
CA THR A 28 -8.24 0.16 14.27
C THR A 28 -7.87 -1.30 14.53
N LEU A 29 -7.77 -1.73 15.78
CA LEU A 29 -7.51 -3.12 16.14
C LEU A 29 -8.78 -4.00 16.07
N ALA A 30 -9.96 -3.41 16.22
CA ALA A 30 -11.22 -4.15 16.21
C ALA A 30 -11.41 -5.08 15.00
N PRO A 31 -11.17 -4.67 13.73
CA PRO A 31 -11.30 -5.56 12.58
C PRO A 31 -10.31 -6.74 12.62
N PHE A 32 -9.12 -6.58 13.18
CA PHE A 32 -8.14 -7.68 13.30
C PHE A 32 -8.62 -8.72 14.32
N VAL A 33 -9.17 -8.27 15.45
CA VAL A 33 -9.77 -9.16 16.45
C VAL A 33 -10.96 -9.92 15.85
N LEU A 34 -11.80 -9.23 15.06
CA LEU A 34 -12.94 -9.83 14.39
C LEU A 34 -12.52 -10.89 13.36
N ILE A 35 -11.46 -10.63 12.57
CA ILE A 35 -10.90 -11.62 11.63
C ILE A 35 -10.37 -12.83 12.39
N LEU A 36 -9.67 -12.62 13.50
CA LEU A 36 -9.13 -13.70 14.36
C LEU A 36 -10.28 -14.54 14.95
N ALA A 37 -11.31 -13.92 15.51
CA ALA A 37 -12.48 -14.60 16.04
C ALA A 37 -13.23 -15.40 14.95
N SER A 38 -13.39 -14.80 13.77
CA SER A 38 -14.04 -15.44 12.62
C SER A 38 -13.24 -16.63 12.09
N SER A 39 -11.92 -16.57 12.08
CA SER A 39 -11.08 -17.69 11.63
C SER A 39 -11.17 -18.93 12.52
N LEU A 40 -11.59 -18.74 13.77
CA LEU A 40 -11.80 -19.80 14.78
C LEU A 40 -13.27 -20.19 14.93
N THR A 41 -14.17 -19.62 14.11
CA THR A 41 -15.62 -19.89 14.16
C THR A 41 -16.01 -20.87 13.07
N ASP A 42 -16.95 -21.78 13.40
CA ASP A 42 -17.53 -22.74 12.45
C ASP A 42 -18.24 -22.03 11.30
N GLU A 43 -18.04 -22.50 10.06
CA GLU A 43 -18.54 -21.86 8.83
C GLU A 43 -20.07 -21.74 8.83
N THR A 44 -20.80 -22.78 9.27
CA THR A 44 -22.26 -22.77 9.33
C THR A 44 -22.78 -21.71 10.28
N THR A 45 -22.13 -21.54 11.41
CA THR A 45 -22.43 -20.52 12.41
C THR A 45 -22.19 -19.11 11.87
N LEU A 46 -21.07 -18.95 11.15
CA LEU A 46 -20.66 -17.68 10.54
C LEU A 46 -21.65 -17.22 9.45
N ILE A 47 -22.15 -18.15 8.63
CA ILE A 47 -23.15 -17.88 7.60
C ILE A 47 -24.52 -17.55 8.22
N THR A 48 -24.90 -18.22 9.29
CA THR A 48 -26.23 -18.07 9.91
C THR A 48 -26.34 -16.83 10.79
N TYR A 49 -25.34 -16.57 11.62
CA TYR A 49 -25.36 -15.50 12.63
C TYR A 49 -24.45 -14.30 12.29
N GLY A 50 -23.65 -14.39 11.24
CA GLY A 50 -22.72 -13.33 10.84
C GLY A 50 -21.44 -13.29 11.68
N TYR A 51 -20.67 -12.22 11.47
CA TYR A 51 -19.39 -12.02 12.15
C TYR A 51 -19.59 -11.57 13.59
N SER A 52 -18.89 -12.21 14.53
CA SER A 52 -18.93 -11.89 15.96
C SER A 52 -17.53 -11.80 16.53
N PHE A 53 -17.31 -10.90 17.50
CA PHE A 53 -16.05 -10.78 18.23
C PHE A 53 -15.71 -11.97 19.12
N TRP A 54 -16.72 -12.81 19.41
CA TRP A 54 -16.56 -14.01 20.21
C TRP A 54 -17.05 -15.22 19.44
N PRO A 55 -16.23 -16.26 19.24
CA PRO A 55 -16.66 -17.47 18.51
C PRO A 55 -17.76 -18.19 19.27
N GLN A 56 -18.94 -18.31 18.67
CA GLN A 56 -20.08 -19.02 19.27
C GLN A 56 -19.85 -20.54 19.25
N LYS A 57 -19.22 -21.04 18.18
CA LYS A 57 -18.82 -22.43 18.05
C LYS A 57 -17.39 -22.46 17.52
N PHE A 58 -16.48 -22.95 18.34
CA PHE A 58 -15.05 -23.04 17.99
C PHE A 58 -14.81 -24.16 16.98
N SER A 59 -14.15 -23.83 15.87
CA SER A 59 -13.73 -24.79 14.85
C SER A 59 -12.35 -24.40 14.27
N MET A 60 -11.60 -25.44 13.88
CA MET A 60 -10.32 -25.33 13.16
C MET A 60 -10.46 -25.61 11.65
N ASP A 61 -11.68 -25.73 11.15
CA ASP A 61 -11.95 -26.15 9.76
C ASP A 61 -11.34 -25.22 8.74
N SER A 62 -11.32 -23.91 9.00
CA SER A 62 -10.66 -22.90 8.15
C SER A 62 -9.16 -23.19 7.98
N TYR A 63 -8.48 -23.60 9.05
CA TYR A 63 -7.05 -23.94 9.02
C TYR A 63 -6.79 -25.28 8.33
N LEU A 64 -7.68 -26.26 8.52
CA LEU A 64 -7.61 -27.54 7.82
C LEU A 64 -7.82 -27.36 6.32
N TYR A 65 -8.77 -26.51 5.94
CA TYR A 65 -8.96 -26.15 4.53
C TYR A 65 -7.72 -25.50 3.93
N MET A 66 -7.12 -24.53 4.62
CA MET A 66 -5.85 -23.88 4.18
C MET A 66 -4.73 -24.93 4.03
N TRP A 67 -4.63 -25.88 4.96
CA TRP A 67 -3.63 -26.94 4.88
C TRP A 67 -3.84 -27.87 3.68
N ASN A 68 -5.07 -28.21 3.38
CA ASN A 68 -5.43 -29.00 2.20
C ASN A 68 -5.08 -28.25 0.90
N GLN A 69 -5.25 -26.93 0.89
CA GLN A 69 -4.92 -26.07 -0.27
C GLN A 69 -3.48 -25.55 -0.28
N ARG A 70 -2.60 -26.06 0.57
CA ARG A 70 -1.22 -25.56 0.76
C ARG A 70 -0.42 -25.42 -0.55
N LYS A 71 -0.63 -26.32 -1.53
CA LYS A 71 0.07 -26.27 -2.83
C LYS A 71 -0.34 -25.02 -3.64
N GLN A 72 -1.63 -24.73 -3.68
CA GLN A 72 -2.16 -23.57 -4.40
C GLN A 72 -1.77 -22.27 -3.69
N ILE A 73 -1.92 -22.23 -2.36
CA ILE A 73 -1.53 -21.10 -1.53
C ILE A 73 -0.03 -20.83 -1.67
N GLY A 74 0.81 -21.86 -1.55
CA GLY A 74 2.26 -21.74 -1.71
C GLY A 74 2.66 -21.21 -3.10
N ARG A 75 2.03 -21.70 -4.15
CA ARG A 75 2.24 -21.16 -5.51
C ARG A 75 1.86 -19.69 -5.61
N SER A 76 0.74 -19.28 -5.02
CA SER A 76 0.30 -17.88 -5.00
C SER A 76 1.27 -16.98 -4.26
N TYR A 77 1.80 -17.42 -3.12
CA TYR A 77 2.84 -16.71 -2.38
C TYR A 77 4.13 -16.55 -3.18
N LEU A 78 4.61 -17.61 -3.82
CA LEU A 78 5.80 -17.55 -4.67
C LEU A 78 5.61 -16.61 -5.86
N THR A 79 4.43 -16.65 -6.47
CA THR A 79 4.07 -15.72 -7.56
C THR A 79 4.08 -14.27 -7.08
N SER A 80 3.46 -13.98 -5.92
CA SER A 80 3.43 -12.64 -5.34
C SER A 80 4.84 -12.14 -5.00
N LEU A 81 5.66 -13.00 -4.37
CA LEU A 81 7.06 -12.67 -4.08
C LEU A 81 7.87 -12.38 -5.34
N GLY A 82 7.73 -13.20 -6.37
CA GLY A 82 8.40 -13.01 -7.65
C GLY A 82 8.00 -11.70 -8.32
N ILE A 83 6.69 -11.44 -8.41
CA ILE A 83 6.17 -10.19 -9.00
C ILE A 83 6.64 -8.98 -8.20
N THR A 84 6.62 -9.05 -6.86
CA THR A 84 7.07 -7.95 -6.01
C THR A 84 8.56 -7.70 -6.19
N ALA A 85 9.39 -8.73 -6.18
CA ALA A 85 10.85 -8.59 -6.34
C ALA A 85 11.19 -7.99 -7.72
N VAL A 86 10.69 -8.58 -8.79
CA VAL A 86 10.93 -8.09 -10.16
C VAL A 86 10.35 -6.69 -10.34
N GLY A 87 9.10 -6.46 -9.91
CA GLY A 87 8.43 -5.17 -10.02
C GLY A 87 9.15 -4.07 -9.26
N THR A 88 9.67 -4.35 -8.07
CA THR A 88 10.44 -3.36 -7.28
C THR A 88 11.74 -2.99 -7.96
N VAL A 89 12.51 -3.97 -8.45
CA VAL A 89 13.78 -3.71 -9.14
C VAL A 89 13.53 -2.88 -10.40
N VAL A 90 12.58 -3.30 -11.23
CA VAL A 90 12.24 -2.61 -12.49
C VAL A 90 11.70 -1.20 -12.19
N SER A 91 10.81 -1.06 -11.21
CA SER A 91 10.25 0.24 -10.79
C SER A 91 11.35 1.21 -10.30
N LEU A 92 12.27 0.74 -9.47
CA LEU A 92 13.39 1.54 -9.00
C LEU A 92 14.27 1.99 -10.18
N LEU A 93 14.56 1.09 -11.11
CA LEU A 93 15.37 1.37 -12.27
C LEU A 93 14.75 2.48 -13.13
N PHE A 94 13.49 2.34 -13.51
CA PHE A 94 12.78 3.35 -14.30
C PHE A 94 12.59 4.67 -13.54
N THR A 95 12.25 4.59 -12.24
CA THR A 95 12.08 5.78 -11.39
C THR A 95 13.38 6.58 -11.30
N THR A 96 14.51 5.93 -11.06
CA THR A 96 15.80 6.59 -10.96
C THR A 96 16.29 7.14 -12.30
N MET A 97 16.13 6.38 -13.38
CA MET A 97 16.46 6.81 -14.73
C MET A 97 15.66 8.04 -15.18
N LEU A 98 14.38 8.14 -14.80
CA LEU A 98 13.56 9.30 -15.13
C LEU A 98 13.81 10.48 -14.17
N ALA A 99 13.96 10.21 -12.88
CA ALA A 99 14.17 11.24 -11.87
C ALA A 99 15.50 11.98 -12.02
N TYR A 100 16.55 11.28 -12.50
CA TYR A 100 17.86 11.87 -12.66
C TYR A 100 17.89 13.07 -13.63
N PRO A 101 17.49 12.93 -14.91
CA PRO A 101 17.48 14.09 -15.83
C PRO A 101 16.50 15.18 -15.36
N MET A 102 15.39 14.80 -14.70
CA MET A 102 14.44 15.78 -14.14
C MET A 102 15.04 16.60 -12.99
N SER A 103 16.08 16.11 -12.32
CA SER A 103 16.76 16.82 -11.22
C SER A 103 17.83 17.82 -11.73
N ARG A 104 18.34 17.64 -12.94
CA ARG A 104 19.45 18.43 -13.50
C ARG A 104 18.96 19.76 -14.07
N LYS A 105 19.66 20.87 -13.70
CA LYS A 105 19.37 22.22 -14.22
C LYS A 105 19.79 22.39 -15.68
N ASP A 106 20.82 21.66 -16.10
CA ASP A 106 21.37 21.72 -17.47
C ASP A 106 20.46 21.03 -18.49
N PHE A 107 19.52 20.22 -18.03
CA PHE A 107 18.59 19.53 -18.91
C PHE A 107 17.42 20.42 -19.31
N LYS A 108 17.39 20.85 -20.57
CA LYS A 108 16.43 21.81 -21.14
C LYS A 108 14.96 21.45 -20.85
N TYR A 109 14.63 20.16 -20.81
CA TYR A 109 13.23 19.68 -20.65
C TYR A 109 12.88 19.25 -19.22
N SER A 110 13.76 19.51 -18.22
CA SER A 110 13.56 19.12 -16.82
C SER A 110 12.22 19.60 -16.24
N ASN A 111 11.89 20.89 -16.48
CA ASN A 111 10.64 21.48 -15.98
C ASN A 111 9.40 20.92 -16.68
N GLN A 112 9.47 20.70 -17.99
CA GLN A 112 8.36 20.15 -18.78
C GLN A 112 8.05 18.72 -18.38
N LEU A 113 9.08 17.86 -18.22
CA LEU A 113 8.92 16.50 -17.72
C LEU A 113 8.37 16.48 -16.30
N SER A 114 8.85 17.38 -15.45
CA SER A 114 8.36 17.49 -14.07
C SER A 114 6.89 17.92 -14.03
N PHE A 115 6.51 18.87 -14.86
CA PHE A 115 5.11 19.26 -15.01
C PHE A 115 4.25 18.12 -15.53
N PHE A 116 4.71 17.38 -16.53
CA PHE A 116 3.98 16.24 -17.08
C PHE A 116 3.76 15.14 -16.04
N VAL A 117 4.82 14.76 -15.30
CA VAL A 117 4.70 13.76 -14.22
C VAL A 117 3.77 14.25 -13.11
N PHE A 118 3.86 15.52 -12.73
CA PHE A 118 2.95 16.12 -11.75
C PHE A 118 1.50 16.15 -12.25
N PHE A 119 1.29 16.47 -13.52
CA PHE A 119 -0.02 16.45 -14.15
C PHE A 119 -0.67 15.06 -14.10
N THR A 120 0.07 14.00 -14.42
CA THR A 120 -0.42 12.61 -14.33
C THR A 120 -0.81 12.20 -12.90
N MET A 121 -0.23 12.82 -11.89
CA MET A 121 -0.58 12.59 -10.48
C MET A 121 -1.94 13.22 -10.13
N LEU A 122 -2.24 14.41 -10.67
CA LEU A 122 -3.48 15.14 -10.40
C LEU A 122 -4.67 14.60 -11.21
N PHE A 123 -4.42 14.19 -12.44
CA PHE A 123 -5.45 13.73 -13.36
C PHE A 123 -5.42 12.21 -13.49
N ASN A 124 -6.26 11.56 -12.70
CA ASN A 124 -6.45 10.12 -12.74
C ASN A 124 -7.83 9.79 -13.28
N GLY A 125 -7.90 8.97 -14.32
CA GLY A 125 -9.17 8.53 -14.94
C GLY A 125 -10.00 7.58 -14.06
N GLY A 126 -9.51 7.22 -12.89
CA GLY A 126 -10.17 6.29 -11.99
C GLY A 126 -9.93 4.82 -12.34
N ILE A 127 -10.46 3.94 -11.49
CA ILE A 127 -10.23 2.48 -11.58
C ILE A 127 -10.86 1.90 -12.85
N VAL A 128 -12.05 2.34 -13.21
CA VAL A 128 -12.80 1.80 -14.35
C VAL A 128 -12.10 2.11 -15.67
N SER A 129 -11.71 3.37 -15.87
CA SER A 129 -11.00 3.79 -17.10
C SER A 129 -9.66 3.09 -17.24
N SER A 130 -8.90 2.96 -16.14
CA SER A 130 -7.64 2.22 -16.12
C SER A 130 -7.85 0.74 -16.43
N TYR A 131 -8.88 0.10 -15.86
CA TYR A 131 -9.20 -1.30 -16.15
C TYR A 131 -9.53 -1.53 -17.62
N ILE A 132 -10.38 -0.69 -18.22
CA ILE A 132 -10.76 -0.78 -19.63
C ILE A 132 -9.52 -0.61 -20.52
N MET A 133 -8.67 0.37 -20.23
CA MET A 133 -7.44 0.62 -20.96
C MET A 133 -6.54 -0.62 -20.97
N TRP A 134 -6.27 -1.23 -19.81
CA TRP A 134 -5.37 -2.36 -19.71
C TRP A 134 -5.96 -3.67 -20.27
N THR A 135 -7.28 -3.86 -20.16
CA THR A 135 -7.92 -5.11 -20.57
C THR A 135 -8.39 -5.10 -22.03
N GLN A 136 -8.92 -3.98 -22.52
CA GLN A 136 -9.47 -3.90 -23.86
C GLN A 136 -8.49 -3.30 -24.88
N PHE A 137 -7.71 -2.31 -24.48
CA PHE A 137 -6.76 -1.66 -25.39
C PHE A 137 -5.43 -2.40 -25.46
N PHE A 138 -4.83 -2.73 -24.31
CA PHE A 138 -3.56 -3.44 -24.24
C PHE A 138 -3.69 -4.98 -24.20
N HIS A 139 -4.87 -5.53 -24.04
CA HIS A 139 -5.18 -6.98 -24.04
C HIS A 139 -4.35 -7.82 -23.06
N ILE A 140 -3.93 -7.23 -21.93
CA ILE A 140 -3.06 -7.89 -20.92
C ILE A 140 -3.84 -8.58 -19.78
N LYS A 141 -5.16 -8.80 -19.96
CA LYS A 141 -6.00 -9.51 -18.98
C LYS A 141 -5.43 -10.89 -18.66
N ASN A 142 -5.42 -11.27 -17.38
CA ASN A 142 -4.96 -12.57 -16.88
C ASN A 142 -3.47 -12.88 -17.14
N THR A 143 -2.63 -11.86 -17.28
CA THR A 143 -1.17 -12.01 -17.43
C THR A 143 -0.44 -11.44 -16.21
N TYR A 144 0.82 -11.87 -16.02
CA TYR A 144 1.67 -11.27 -14.97
C TYR A 144 1.94 -9.78 -15.25
N PHE A 145 1.93 -9.37 -16.52
CA PHE A 145 2.06 -7.97 -16.91
C PHE A 145 0.92 -7.09 -16.39
N ALA A 146 -0.30 -7.63 -16.25
CA ALA A 146 -1.43 -6.92 -15.69
C ALA A 146 -1.21 -6.50 -14.22
N LEU A 147 -0.35 -7.20 -13.49
CA LEU A 147 0.01 -6.89 -12.12
C LEU A 147 1.21 -5.92 -12.03
N LEU A 148 2.13 -6.02 -12.98
CA LEU A 148 3.36 -5.20 -12.99
C LEU A 148 3.13 -3.80 -13.56
N LEU A 149 2.49 -3.68 -14.73
CA LEU A 149 2.41 -2.43 -15.46
C LEU A 149 1.57 -1.34 -14.78
N PRO A 150 0.34 -1.59 -14.29
CA PRO A 150 -0.52 -0.53 -13.80
C PRO A 150 -0.02 0.16 -12.53
N ASN A 151 0.60 -0.59 -11.61
CA ASN A 151 0.86 -0.11 -10.25
C ASN A 151 2.33 -0.13 -9.83
N LEU A 152 3.16 -1.00 -10.43
CA LEU A 152 4.53 -1.21 -9.98
C LEU A 152 5.56 -0.50 -10.85
N LEU A 153 5.27 -0.24 -12.12
CA LEU A 153 6.31 0.21 -13.03
C LEU A 153 6.76 1.65 -12.79
N MET A 154 5.82 2.58 -12.68
CA MET A 154 6.12 4.01 -12.53
C MET A 154 5.04 4.70 -11.70
N ASN A 155 5.38 5.07 -10.48
CA ASN A 155 4.52 5.88 -9.64
C ASN A 155 5.02 7.33 -9.66
N ALA A 156 4.16 8.27 -10.08
CA ALA A 156 4.51 9.68 -10.22
C ALA A 156 4.99 10.31 -8.89
N MET A 157 4.40 9.91 -7.76
CA MET A 157 4.82 10.36 -6.44
C MET A 157 6.25 9.92 -6.12
N ASN A 158 6.58 8.66 -6.39
CA ASN A 158 7.93 8.13 -6.16
C ASN A 158 8.98 8.82 -7.05
N ILE A 159 8.64 9.07 -8.32
CA ILE A 159 9.52 9.81 -9.23
C ILE A 159 9.82 11.21 -8.68
N MET A 160 8.80 11.93 -8.20
CA MET A 160 8.97 13.27 -7.63
C MET A 160 9.78 13.25 -6.33
N LEU A 161 9.60 12.26 -5.47
CA LEU A 161 10.40 12.09 -4.26
C LEU A 161 11.88 11.84 -4.59
N VAL A 162 12.18 10.93 -5.49
CA VAL A 162 13.55 10.62 -5.92
C VAL A 162 14.19 11.82 -6.63
N ARG A 163 13.43 12.53 -7.49
CA ARG A 163 13.88 13.79 -8.11
C ARG A 163 14.27 14.83 -7.06
N ASN A 164 13.44 15.05 -6.04
CA ASN A 164 13.71 16.01 -4.99
C ASN A 164 14.95 15.60 -4.17
N TYR A 165 15.09 14.31 -3.89
CA TYR A 165 16.30 13.78 -3.25
C TYR A 165 17.55 14.07 -4.07
N TYR A 166 17.55 13.78 -5.38
CA TYR A 166 18.68 14.07 -6.25
C TYR A 166 19.00 15.57 -6.33
N LYS A 167 17.98 16.42 -6.41
CA LYS A 167 18.16 17.88 -6.45
C LYS A 167 18.80 18.45 -5.19
N ASN A 168 18.52 17.87 -4.02
CA ASN A 168 18.99 18.39 -2.74
C ASN A 168 20.28 17.73 -2.24
N SER A 169 20.55 16.48 -2.64
CA SER A 169 21.64 15.67 -2.08
C SER A 169 22.83 15.52 -3.01
N ILE A 170 22.66 15.72 -4.32
CA ILE A 170 23.76 15.60 -5.28
C ILE A 170 24.22 17.02 -5.66
N PRO A 171 25.47 17.39 -5.30
CA PRO A 171 26.03 18.68 -5.69
C PRO A 171 26.09 18.79 -7.22
N PHE A 172 25.80 19.99 -7.72
CA PHE A 172 26.01 20.31 -9.13
C PHE A 172 27.49 20.74 -9.24
N GLU A 173 28.32 19.89 -9.80
CA GLU A 173 29.65 20.26 -10.28
C GLU A 173 29.54 20.88 -11.68
#